data_4c673353dea3f8522f02f128d3be58ce
#
_entry.id   4c673353dea3f8522f02f128d3be58ce
#
_cell.length_a   1.000
_cell.length_b   1.000
_cell.length_c   1.000
_cell.angle_alpha   90.00
_cell.angle_beta   90.00
_cell.angle_gamma   90.00
#
_symmetry.space_group_name_H-M   'P 1'
#
loop_
_entity.id
_entity.type
_entity.pdbx_description
1 polymer ?
#
loop_
_entity_poly.entity_id
_entity_poly.type
_entity_poly.pdbx_seq_one_letter_code
_entity_poly.pdbx_strand_id
1 'polypeptide(L)'
;MAEKLDVKTFCCEFNVIDNFWTARVTSHIPIKEVAQHITKENILKPIKLINEVMELNGVKNPRIAVQALNPHAEFGTEEKDEIIPAIEEAKKLGFNTDGPLPCDTSFVVAYKNKNHDCMVGMYHDALQSGLKAFGFDRGVTVQGGLTVPVTTTAHGSAFAIAGKNEANLAPILNSFKIALSMAENKKKLS
;
A
#
# COMPACT_ATOMS: atom_id res chain seq x y z
N MET A 1 5.32 16.42 -6.08
CA MET A 1 5.29 15.69 -7.37
C MET A 1 3.92 15.83 -8.03
N ALA A 2 2.83 15.53 -7.35
CA ALA A 2 1.46 15.70 -7.87
C ALA A 2 1.20 17.12 -8.42
N GLU A 3 1.59 18.17 -7.70
CA GLU A 3 1.48 19.57 -8.13
C GLU A 3 2.18 19.84 -9.46
N LYS A 4 3.41 19.31 -9.66
CA LYS A 4 4.17 19.47 -10.91
C LYS A 4 3.56 18.73 -12.10
N LEU A 5 2.69 17.74 -11.84
CA LEU A 5 1.98 16.95 -12.84
C LEU A 5 0.51 17.38 -12.97
N ASP A 6 0.12 18.49 -12.33
CA ASP A 6 -1.27 19.02 -12.26
C ASP A 6 -2.28 17.95 -11.82
N VAL A 7 -1.88 17.07 -10.90
CA VAL A 7 -2.75 16.03 -10.34
C VAL A 7 -3.49 16.60 -9.15
N LYS A 8 -4.82 16.64 -9.23
CA LYS A 8 -5.74 17.15 -8.19
C LYS A 8 -6.45 16.05 -7.42
N THR A 9 -6.27 14.80 -7.83
CA THR A 9 -6.88 13.62 -7.20
C THR A 9 -6.04 13.12 -6.03
N PHE A 10 -6.62 12.20 -5.24
CA PHE A 10 -5.91 11.55 -4.15
C PHE A 10 -4.68 10.80 -4.66
N CYS A 11 -3.55 11.02 -4.00
CA CYS A 11 -2.29 10.32 -4.25
C CYS A 11 -1.84 9.61 -2.97
N CYS A 12 -1.35 8.41 -3.11
CA CYS A 12 -0.85 7.60 -2.00
C CYS A 12 0.43 6.89 -2.40
N GLU A 13 1.35 6.75 -1.46
CA GLU A 13 2.54 5.93 -1.62
C GLU A 13 2.21 4.48 -1.33
N PHE A 14 2.49 3.60 -2.26
CA PHE A 14 2.45 2.16 -2.08
C PHE A 14 3.84 1.60 -1.83
N ASN A 15 3.91 0.52 -1.04
CA ASN A 15 5.13 -0.26 -0.94
C ASN A 15 4.84 -1.69 -1.41
N VAL A 16 5.80 -2.26 -2.14
CA VAL A 16 5.64 -3.55 -2.81
C VAL A 16 6.80 -4.45 -2.45
N ILE A 17 6.50 -5.66 -2.04
CA ILE A 17 7.46 -6.77 -1.94
C ILE A 17 6.91 -7.94 -2.78
N ASP A 18 7.76 -8.50 -3.62
CA ASP A 18 7.35 -9.51 -4.59
C ASP A 18 6.15 -9.00 -5.43
N ASN A 19 4.99 -9.64 -5.31
CA ASN A 19 3.75 -9.19 -5.94
C ASN A 19 2.72 -8.68 -4.94
N PHE A 20 3.08 -8.48 -3.68
CA PHE A 20 2.20 -8.02 -2.63
C PHE A 20 2.34 -6.52 -2.41
N TRP A 21 1.22 -5.80 -2.55
CA TRP A 21 1.16 -4.35 -2.47
C TRP A 21 0.58 -3.88 -1.14
N THR A 22 1.07 -2.78 -0.63
CA THR A 22 0.50 -2.15 0.56
C THR A 22 0.22 -0.68 0.33
N ALA A 23 -0.92 -0.21 0.85
CA ALA A 23 -1.32 1.19 0.92
C ALA A 23 -1.64 1.55 2.37
N ARG A 24 -1.67 2.83 2.70
CA ARG A 24 -1.98 3.28 4.05
C ARG A 24 -2.89 4.49 4.08
N VAL A 25 -3.71 4.56 5.11
CA VAL A 25 -4.64 5.67 5.34
C VAL A 25 -3.88 6.92 5.78
N THR A 26 -2.96 6.74 6.74
CA THR A 26 -2.10 7.83 7.23
C THR A 26 -0.62 7.53 6.98
N SER A 27 0.17 8.57 6.72
CA SER A 27 1.62 8.48 6.47
C SER A 27 2.31 9.73 6.99
N HIS A 28 3.47 9.57 7.64
CA HIS A 28 4.33 10.66 8.09
C HIS A 28 3.63 11.72 8.96
N ILE A 29 2.68 11.29 9.80
CA ILE A 29 2.04 12.12 10.82
C ILE A 29 2.39 11.60 12.21
N PRO A 30 2.32 12.44 13.26
CA PRO A 30 2.52 11.99 14.63
C PRO A 30 1.52 10.91 15.02
N ILE A 31 1.97 9.86 15.73
CA ILE A 31 1.10 8.74 16.11
C ILE A 31 -0.13 9.18 16.92
N LYS A 32 -0.02 10.23 17.72
CA LYS A 32 -1.14 10.80 18.50
C LYS A 32 -2.28 11.34 17.63
N GLU A 33 -2.01 11.59 16.34
CA GLU A 33 -2.96 12.14 15.39
C GLU A 33 -3.59 11.07 14.50
N VAL A 34 -3.06 9.83 14.54
CA VAL A 34 -3.50 8.75 13.63
C VAL A 34 -4.99 8.47 13.77
N ALA A 35 -5.49 8.21 14.98
CA ALA A 35 -6.87 7.81 15.20
C ALA A 35 -7.90 8.81 14.64
N GLN A 36 -7.63 10.12 14.78
CA GLN A 36 -8.53 11.16 14.28
C GLN A 36 -8.63 11.20 12.73
N HIS A 37 -7.67 10.61 12.02
CA HIS A 37 -7.68 10.50 10.57
C HIS A 37 -8.28 9.18 10.06
N ILE A 38 -8.56 8.23 10.96
CA ILE A 38 -9.19 6.97 10.60
C ILE A 38 -10.69 7.18 10.49
N THR A 39 -11.11 7.55 9.31
CA THR A 39 -12.53 7.74 8.96
C THR A 39 -12.90 6.87 7.78
N LYS A 40 -14.16 6.48 7.67
CA LYS A 40 -14.68 5.70 6.54
C LYS A 40 -14.27 6.30 5.20
N GLU A 41 -14.38 7.62 5.05
CA GLU A 41 -13.99 8.31 3.82
C GLU A 41 -12.49 8.17 3.52
N ASN A 42 -11.63 8.38 4.52
CA ASN A 42 -10.19 8.32 4.35
C ASN A 42 -9.70 6.88 4.10
N ILE A 43 -10.39 5.86 4.61
CA ILE A 43 -10.09 4.45 4.36
C ILE A 43 -10.47 4.05 2.93
N LEU A 44 -11.59 4.55 2.42
CA LEU A 44 -12.04 4.26 1.06
C LEU A 44 -11.09 4.82 -0.03
N LYS A 45 -10.40 5.93 0.24
CA LYS A 45 -9.48 6.54 -0.73
C LYS A 45 -8.34 5.58 -1.15
N PRO A 46 -7.52 5.05 -0.22
CA PRO A 46 -6.47 4.09 -0.58
C PRO A 46 -7.02 2.75 -1.09
N ILE A 47 -8.20 2.28 -0.65
CA ILE A 47 -8.83 1.07 -1.19
C ILE A 47 -9.12 1.24 -2.69
N LYS A 48 -9.78 2.33 -3.07
CA LYS A 48 -10.08 2.63 -4.48
C LYS A 48 -8.80 2.74 -5.30
N LEU A 49 -7.85 3.53 -4.82
CA LEU A 49 -6.62 3.79 -5.56
C LEU A 49 -5.75 2.54 -5.72
N ILE A 50 -5.60 1.70 -4.67
CA ILE A 50 -4.80 0.47 -4.81
C ILE A 50 -5.46 -0.51 -5.77
N ASN A 51 -6.80 -0.62 -5.77
CA ASN A 51 -7.53 -1.43 -6.74
C ASN A 51 -7.23 -0.97 -8.17
N GLU A 52 -7.40 0.32 -8.47
CA GLU A 52 -7.12 0.90 -9.79
C GLU A 52 -5.68 0.64 -10.25
N VAL A 53 -4.70 0.87 -9.37
CA VAL A 53 -3.28 0.70 -9.70
C VAL A 53 -2.93 -0.77 -9.91
N MET A 54 -3.50 -1.68 -9.13
CA MET A 54 -3.29 -3.13 -9.32
C MET A 54 -3.94 -3.64 -10.60
N GLU A 55 -5.13 -3.15 -10.96
CA GLU A 55 -5.75 -3.48 -12.24
C GLU A 55 -4.92 -2.97 -13.44
N LEU A 56 -4.38 -1.75 -13.35
CA LEU A 56 -3.41 -1.23 -14.32
C LEU A 56 -2.13 -2.09 -14.40
N ASN A 57 -1.75 -2.74 -13.30
CA ASN A 57 -0.62 -3.67 -13.27
C ASN A 57 -1.00 -5.11 -13.66
N GLY A 58 -2.24 -5.34 -14.12
CA GLY A 58 -2.70 -6.62 -14.67
C GLY A 58 -3.36 -7.57 -13.66
N VAL A 59 -3.55 -7.15 -12.41
CA VAL A 59 -4.25 -7.94 -11.38
C VAL A 59 -5.73 -7.57 -11.40
N LYS A 60 -6.56 -8.42 -11.99
CA LYS A 60 -8.01 -8.20 -12.07
C LYS A 60 -8.68 -8.52 -10.72
N ASN A 61 -9.53 -7.60 -10.25
CA ASN A 61 -10.31 -7.76 -9.02
C ASN A 61 -9.42 -8.19 -7.82
N PRO A 62 -8.42 -7.38 -7.44
CA PRO A 62 -7.45 -7.73 -6.41
C PRO A 62 -8.14 -7.99 -5.06
N ARG A 63 -7.67 -9.01 -4.33
CA ARG A 63 -8.12 -9.32 -2.98
C ARG A 63 -7.44 -8.38 -2.00
N ILE A 64 -8.20 -7.48 -1.40
CA ILE A 64 -7.70 -6.38 -0.57
C ILE A 64 -7.92 -6.70 0.91
N ALA A 65 -6.86 -6.95 1.66
CA ALA A 65 -6.94 -7.01 3.11
C ALA A 65 -6.99 -5.59 3.70
N VAL A 66 -7.80 -5.37 4.72
CA VAL A 66 -7.83 -4.12 5.49
C VAL A 66 -7.38 -4.44 6.91
N GLN A 67 -6.31 -3.76 7.38
CA GLN A 67 -5.85 -3.92 8.76
C GLN A 67 -6.79 -3.22 9.74
N ALA A 68 -6.83 -3.73 10.97
CA ALA A 68 -7.35 -2.99 12.13
C ALA A 68 -6.39 -1.86 12.53
N LEU A 69 -6.87 -0.94 13.36
CA LEU A 69 -6.06 0.05 14.04
C LEU A 69 -5.64 -0.46 15.43
N ASN A 70 -6.63 -0.98 16.17
CA ASN A 70 -6.43 -1.39 17.57
C ASN A 70 -6.02 -2.86 17.68
N PRO A 71 -5.38 -3.25 18.82
CA PRO A 71 -4.97 -4.63 19.05
C PRO A 71 -6.15 -5.60 18.90
N HIS A 72 -5.92 -6.75 18.24
CA HIS A 72 -6.92 -7.80 18.00
C HIS A 72 -8.17 -7.37 17.24
N ALA A 73 -8.18 -6.18 16.61
CA ALA A 73 -9.35 -5.52 16.03
C ALA A 73 -10.43 -5.18 17.10
N GLU A 74 -9.98 -4.92 18.32
CA GLU A 74 -10.77 -4.61 19.51
C GLU A 74 -10.13 -3.46 20.29
N PHE A 75 -10.60 -3.18 21.52
CA PHE A 75 -10.05 -2.19 22.45
C PHE A 75 -10.17 -0.72 22.03
N GLY A 76 -10.82 -0.43 20.92
CA GLY A 76 -11.15 0.92 20.46
C GLY A 76 -12.52 0.94 19.79
N THR A 77 -12.92 2.08 19.27
CA THR A 77 -14.19 2.21 18.53
C THR A 77 -13.99 2.35 17.04
N GLU A 78 -12.78 2.63 16.57
CA GLU A 78 -12.46 2.90 15.17
C GLU A 78 -12.80 1.72 14.25
N GLU A 79 -12.66 0.49 14.73
CA GLU A 79 -13.04 -0.71 13.97
C GLU A 79 -14.54 -0.71 13.67
N LYS A 80 -15.36 -0.51 14.72
CA LYS A 80 -16.82 -0.54 14.63
C LYS A 80 -17.38 0.69 13.92
N ASP A 81 -16.84 1.86 14.23
CA ASP A 81 -17.42 3.13 13.81
C ASP A 81 -16.96 3.54 12.41
N GLU A 82 -15.75 3.14 11.99
CA GLU A 82 -15.13 3.60 10.75
C GLU A 82 -14.63 2.47 9.83
N ILE A 83 -13.85 1.49 10.36
CA ILE A 83 -13.15 0.52 9.50
C ILE A 83 -14.11 -0.51 8.92
N ILE A 84 -14.97 -1.12 9.74
CA ILE A 84 -15.98 -2.07 9.28
C ILE A 84 -16.95 -1.41 8.30
N PRO A 85 -17.52 -0.21 8.60
CA PRO A 85 -18.34 0.52 7.64
C PRO A 85 -17.63 0.86 6.31
N ALA A 86 -16.32 1.13 6.34
CA ALA A 86 -15.55 1.35 5.12
C ALA A 86 -15.41 0.07 4.28
N ILE A 87 -15.13 -1.06 4.93
CA ILE A 87 -15.03 -2.37 4.26
C ILE A 87 -16.39 -2.75 3.62
N GLU A 88 -17.48 -2.58 4.35
CA GLU A 88 -18.83 -2.86 3.84
C GLU A 88 -19.18 -1.97 2.65
N GLU A 89 -18.85 -0.69 2.72
CA GLU A 89 -19.07 0.24 1.61
C GLU A 89 -18.20 -0.11 0.40
N ALA A 90 -16.94 -0.47 0.62
CA ALA A 90 -16.07 -0.94 -0.44
C ALA A 90 -16.62 -2.17 -1.16
N LYS A 91 -17.17 -3.14 -0.41
CA LYS A 91 -17.86 -4.31 -0.98
C LYS A 91 -19.08 -3.93 -1.82
N LYS A 92 -19.91 -2.97 -1.36
CA LYS A 92 -21.05 -2.46 -2.13
C LYS A 92 -20.64 -1.78 -3.43
N LEU A 93 -19.45 -1.14 -3.43
CA LEU A 93 -18.85 -0.53 -4.61
C LEU A 93 -18.19 -1.55 -5.56
N GLY A 94 -18.18 -2.84 -5.20
CA GLY A 94 -17.65 -3.92 -6.03
C GLY A 94 -16.19 -4.27 -5.76
N PHE A 95 -15.55 -3.69 -4.73
CA PHE A 95 -14.17 -4.05 -4.36
C PHE A 95 -14.14 -5.34 -3.53
N ASN A 96 -13.19 -6.20 -3.83
CA ASN A 96 -12.99 -7.47 -3.13
C ASN A 96 -12.17 -7.24 -1.84
N THR A 97 -12.82 -6.75 -0.80
CA THR A 97 -12.19 -6.39 0.48
C THR A 97 -12.51 -7.40 1.58
N ASP A 98 -11.56 -7.61 2.49
CA ASP A 98 -11.68 -8.46 3.67
C ASP A 98 -11.00 -7.81 4.89
N GLY A 99 -11.50 -8.11 6.10
CA GLY A 99 -10.99 -7.56 7.35
C GLY A 99 -12.12 -7.09 8.30
N PRO A 100 -11.79 -6.31 9.36
CA PRO A 100 -10.45 -5.86 9.72
C PRO A 100 -9.56 -6.99 10.25
N LEU A 101 -8.33 -7.10 9.73
CA LEU A 101 -7.33 -8.05 10.21
C LEU A 101 -6.50 -7.45 11.34
N PRO A 102 -6.29 -8.15 12.47
CA PRO A 102 -5.37 -7.69 13.52
C PRO A 102 -3.97 -7.41 12.95
N CYS A 103 -3.38 -6.25 13.29
CA CYS A 103 -2.11 -5.79 12.69
C CYS A 103 -0.96 -6.78 12.87
N ASP A 104 -0.85 -7.40 14.04
CA ASP A 104 0.23 -8.32 14.42
C ASP A 104 0.26 -9.61 13.60
N THR A 105 -0.89 -10.07 13.10
CA THR A 105 -1.04 -11.30 12.31
C THR A 105 -1.33 -11.05 10.83
N SER A 106 -1.68 -9.83 10.46
CA SER A 106 -2.15 -9.48 9.11
C SER A 106 -1.19 -9.88 7.99
N PHE A 107 0.13 -9.69 8.17
CA PHE A 107 1.12 -10.11 7.16
C PHE A 107 1.24 -11.63 7.03
N VAL A 108 1.04 -12.38 8.11
CA VAL A 108 0.98 -13.84 8.02
C VAL A 108 -0.24 -14.26 7.24
N VAL A 109 -1.40 -13.71 7.57
CA VAL A 109 -2.68 -14.04 6.91
C VAL A 109 -2.69 -13.60 5.45
N ALA A 110 -2.37 -12.34 5.18
CA ALA A 110 -2.52 -11.76 3.85
C ALA A 110 -1.38 -12.17 2.90
N TYR A 111 -0.12 -11.93 3.30
CA TYR A 111 1.05 -12.11 2.45
C TYR A 111 1.60 -13.54 2.50
N LYS A 112 1.97 -14.05 3.71
CA LYS A 112 2.64 -15.36 3.83
C LYS A 112 1.74 -16.51 3.38
N ASN A 113 0.45 -16.48 3.75
CA ASN A 113 -0.52 -17.48 3.34
C ASN A 113 -1.10 -17.23 1.94
N LYS A 114 -0.73 -16.12 1.27
CA LYS A 114 -1.18 -15.75 -0.07
C LYS A 114 -2.71 -15.62 -0.20
N ASN A 115 -3.38 -15.23 0.87
CA ASN A 115 -4.83 -15.06 0.86
C ASN A 115 -5.25 -13.78 0.15
N HIS A 116 -4.37 -12.76 0.12
CA HIS A 116 -4.66 -11.45 -0.48
C HIS A 116 -3.55 -11.04 -1.46
N ASP A 117 -3.88 -10.12 -2.34
CA ASP A 117 -2.97 -9.56 -3.33
C ASP A 117 -2.40 -8.22 -2.85
N CYS A 118 -3.13 -7.53 -1.97
CA CYS A 118 -2.70 -6.29 -1.36
C CYS A 118 -3.31 -6.07 0.03
N MET A 119 -2.83 -5.03 0.73
CA MET A 119 -3.30 -4.68 2.06
C MET A 119 -3.34 -3.16 2.25
N VAL A 120 -4.41 -2.68 2.89
CA VAL A 120 -4.55 -1.29 3.33
C VAL A 120 -4.44 -1.25 4.86
N GLY A 121 -3.43 -0.53 5.36
CA GLY A 121 -3.22 -0.35 6.79
C GLY A 121 -3.53 1.05 7.26
N MET A 122 -3.71 1.21 8.56
CA MET A 122 -4.16 2.47 9.15
C MET A 122 -3.01 3.48 9.28
N TYR A 123 -1.79 3.03 9.59
CA TYR A 123 -0.65 3.93 9.72
C TYR A 123 0.68 3.31 9.28
N HIS A 124 1.68 4.18 9.14
CA HIS A 124 2.97 3.88 8.53
C HIS A 124 3.67 2.66 9.16
N ASP A 125 3.91 2.65 10.48
CA ASP A 125 4.77 1.62 11.07
C ASP A 125 4.10 0.25 11.19
N ALA A 126 2.75 0.20 11.27
CA ALA A 126 2.02 -1.07 11.23
C ALA A 126 2.29 -1.85 9.93
N LEU A 127 2.36 -1.12 8.79
CA LEU A 127 2.67 -1.73 7.50
C LEU A 127 4.16 -1.89 7.26
N GLN A 128 4.96 -0.85 7.53
CA GLN A 128 6.38 -0.86 7.19
C GLN A 128 7.18 -1.88 8.00
N SER A 129 6.84 -2.10 9.26
CA SER A 129 7.51 -3.10 10.10
C SER A 129 7.34 -4.51 9.54
N GLY A 130 6.12 -4.88 9.20
CA GLY A 130 5.84 -6.18 8.58
C GLY A 130 6.47 -6.31 7.20
N LEU A 131 6.29 -5.33 6.33
CA LEU A 131 6.84 -5.34 4.98
C LEU A 131 8.37 -5.47 4.98
N LYS A 132 9.05 -4.72 5.83
CA LYS A 132 10.52 -4.77 5.95
C LYS A 132 11.01 -6.05 6.59
N ALA A 133 10.28 -6.64 7.53
CA ALA A 133 10.63 -7.94 8.10
C ALA A 133 10.61 -9.06 7.05
N PHE A 134 9.71 -8.99 6.07
CA PHE A 134 9.57 -9.98 5.01
C PHE A 134 10.38 -9.70 3.74
N GLY A 135 10.75 -8.44 3.46
CA GLY A 135 11.34 -8.10 2.16
C GLY A 135 12.11 -6.78 2.09
N PHE A 136 12.90 -6.45 3.12
CA PHE A 136 13.71 -5.22 3.13
C PHE A 136 14.66 -5.11 1.93
N ASP A 137 15.21 -6.23 1.51
CA ASP A 137 16.23 -6.36 0.46
C ASP A 137 15.69 -6.21 -0.98
N ARG A 138 14.38 -6.17 -1.16
CA ARG A 138 13.73 -6.15 -2.48
C ARG A 138 12.51 -5.24 -2.58
N GLY A 139 12.27 -4.45 -1.55
CA GLY A 139 11.13 -3.55 -1.48
C GLY A 139 11.18 -2.42 -2.52
N VAL A 140 10.01 -2.09 -3.05
CA VAL A 140 9.79 -1.00 -4.01
C VAL A 140 8.76 -0.03 -3.45
N THR A 141 8.94 1.25 -3.74
CA THR A 141 7.94 2.30 -3.49
C THR A 141 7.34 2.73 -4.83
N VAL A 142 6.01 2.78 -4.90
CA VAL A 142 5.24 3.22 -6.06
C VAL A 142 4.38 4.43 -5.66
N GLN A 143 4.41 5.49 -6.45
CA GLN A 143 3.56 6.66 -6.26
C GLN A 143 2.24 6.45 -7.01
N GLY A 144 1.18 6.09 -6.29
CA GLY A 144 -0.15 5.92 -6.85
C GLY A 144 -0.89 7.24 -7.06
N GLY A 145 -1.80 7.26 -8.04
CA GLY A 145 -2.61 8.43 -8.37
C GLY A 145 -1.95 9.43 -9.32
N LEU A 146 -0.71 9.17 -9.78
CA LEU A 146 -0.03 10.04 -10.74
C LEU A 146 -0.37 9.68 -12.19
N THR A 147 -0.25 10.66 -13.07
CA THR A 147 -0.51 10.50 -14.51
C THR A 147 0.56 9.66 -15.23
N VAL A 148 1.72 9.49 -14.62
CA VAL A 148 2.83 8.66 -15.11
C VAL A 148 3.30 7.70 -14.02
N PRO A 149 3.81 6.50 -14.36
CA PRO A 149 4.41 5.60 -13.38
C PRO A 149 5.64 6.24 -12.74
N VAL A 150 5.66 6.30 -11.42
CA VAL A 150 6.80 6.76 -10.63
C VAL A 150 7.10 5.72 -9.57
N THR A 151 8.27 5.13 -9.65
CA THR A 151 8.72 4.08 -8.73
C THR A 151 10.12 4.38 -8.21
N THR A 152 10.40 3.97 -6.99
CA THR A 152 11.72 4.07 -6.36
C THR A 152 12.01 2.82 -5.53
N THR A 153 13.25 2.67 -5.08
CA THR A 153 13.57 1.68 -4.06
C THR A 153 12.94 2.06 -2.71
N ALA A 154 12.60 1.08 -1.89
CA ALA A 154 12.01 1.31 -0.56
C ALA A 154 13.07 1.54 0.55
N HIS A 155 14.32 1.82 0.17
CA HIS A 155 15.42 2.11 1.10
C HIS A 155 15.96 3.52 0.92
N GLY A 156 16.70 4.02 1.92
CA GLY A 156 17.34 5.33 1.89
C GLY A 156 18.61 5.36 1.01
N SER A 157 19.34 6.48 1.05
CA SER A 157 20.51 6.77 0.20
C SER A 157 21.72 5.86 0.43
N ALA A 158 21.74 5.05 1.50
CA ALA A 158 22.78 4.05 1.80
C ALA A 158 24.23 4.60 1.73
N PHE A 159 24.48 5.79 2.25
CA PHE A 159 25.79 6.44 2.23
C PHE A 159 26.93 5.57 2.79
N ALA A 160 26.64 4.67 3.73
CA ALA A 160 27.63 3.80 4.35
C ALA A 160 28.32 2.85 3.36
N ILE A 161 27.69 2.55 2.23
CA ILE A 161 28.23 1.67 1.17
C ILE A 161 28.63 2.42 -0.10
N ALA A 162 28.56 3.75 -0.08
CA ALA A 162 28.94 4.57 -1.25
C ALA A 162 30.41 4.30 -1.64
N GLY A 163 30.65 4.02 -2.92
CA GLY A 163 31.99 3.72 -3.45
C GLY A 163 32.53 2.32 -3.17
N LYS A 164 31.80 1.46 -2.43
CA LYS A 164 32.26 0.10 -2.06
C LYS A 164 31.85 -0.99 -3.04
N ASN A 165 31.02 -0.68 -4.02
CA ASN A 165 30.46 -1.65 -4.98
C ASN A 165 29.71 -2.83 -4.30
N GLU A 166 28.99 -2.54 -3.19
CA GLU A 166 28.25 -3.50 -2.37
C GLU A 166 26.73 -3.36 -2.50
N ALA A 167 26.25 -2.47 -3.38
CA ALA A 167 24.81 -2.18 -3.51
C ALA A 167 24.03 -3.39 -4.02
N ASN A 168 22.92 -3.72 -3.33
CA ASN A 168 21.97 -4.70 -3.83
C ASN A 168 21.16 -4.10 -4.99
N LEU A 169 21.20 -4.75 -6.15
CA LEU A 169 20.51 -4.31 -7.36
C LEU A 169 19.03 -4.71 -7.40
N ALA A 170 18.60 -5.66 -6.56
CA ALA A 170 17.23 -6.19 -6.64
C ALA A 170 16.13 -5.11 -6.49
N PRO A 171 16.20 -4.17 -5.54
CA PRO A 171 15.19 -3.13 -5.40
C PRO A 171 15.05 -2.25 -6.63
N ILE A 172 16.17 -1.80 -7.24
CA ILE A 172 16.09 -0.92 -8.42
C ILE A 172 15.60 -1.67 -9.67
N LEU A 173 15.98 -2.92 -9.84
CA LEU A 173 15.50 -3.77 -10.93
C LEU A 173 13.99 -4.04 -10.79
N ASN A 174 13.53 -4.33 -9.57
CA ASN A 174 12.10 -4.52 -9.30
C ASN A 174 11.31 -3.22 -9.53
N SER A 175 11.84 -2.09 -9.09
CA SER A 175 11.29 -0.76 -9.32
C SER A 175 11.10 -0.49 -10.82
N PHE A 176 12.13 -0.74 -11.63
CA PHE A 176 12.08 -0.59 -13.07
C PHE A 176 11.03 -1.51 -13.72
N LYS A 177 10.97 -2.80 -13.33
CA LYS A 177 10.00 -3.76 -13.86
C LYS A 177 8.56 -3.34 -13.59
N ILE A 178 8.27 -2.84 -12.38
CA ILE A 178 6.93 -2.35 -12.02
C ILE A 178 6.59 -1.13 -12.88
N ALA A 179 7.48 -0.14 -13.00
CA ALA A 179 7.24 1.04 -13.81
C ALA A 179 6.98 0.69 -15.28
N LEU A 180 7.76 -0.25 -15.84
CA LEU A 180 7.58 -0.73 -17.21
C LEU A 180 6.23 -1.39 -17.41
N SER A 181 5.86 -2.34 -16.52
CA SER A 181 4.56 -3.03 -16.56
C SER A 181 3.39 -2.04 -16.51
N MET A 182 3.44 -1.06 -15.60
CA MET A 182 2.41 -0.03 -15.48
C MET A 182 2.31 0.83 -16.75
N ALA A 183 3.45 1.20 -17.36
CA ALA A 183 3.48 2.00 -18.59
C ALA A 183 2.92 1.24 -19.80
N GLU A 184 3.30 -0.03 -19.96
CA GLU A 184 2.82 -0.90 -21.05
C GLU A 184 1.32 -1.15 -20.95
N ASN A 185 0.81 -1.43 -19.75
CA ASN A 185 -0.61 -1.67 -19.53
C ASN A 185 -1.44 -0.39 -19.75
N LYS A 186 -0.95 0.76 -19.30
CA LYS A 186 -1.59 2.05 -19.57
C LYS A 186 -1.70 2.34 -21.06
N LYS A 187 -0.64 2.04 -21.85
CA LYS A 187 -0.65 2.22 -23.30
C LYS A 187 -1.67 1.32 -24.02
N LYS A 188 -2.01 0.15 -23.44
CA LYS A 188 -3.03 -0.75 -24.01
C LYS A 188 -4.46 -0.27 -23.74
N LEU A 189 -4.65 0.62 -22.77
CA LEU A 189 -5.96 1.16 -22.36
C LEU A 189 -6.26 2.53 -22.99
N SER A 190 -5.26 3.18 -23.57
CA SER A 190 -5.37 4.44 -24.32
C SER A 190 -5.56 4.20 -25.81
#